data_0a45fc01fac83a1865244a371435438f
#
_entry.id   0a45fc01fac83a1865244a371435438f
#
_cell.length_a   1.000
_cell.length_b   1.000
_cell.length_c   1.000
_cell.angle_alpha   90.00
_cell.angle_beta   90.00
_cell.angle_gamma   90.00
#
_symmetry.space_group_name_H-M   'P 1'
#
loop_
_entity.id
_entity.type
_entity.pdbx_description
1 polymer ?
#
loop_
_entity_poly.entity_id
_entity_poly.type
_entity_poly.pdbx_seq_one_letter_code
_entity_poly.pdbx_strand_id
1 'polypeptide(L)'
;MDINELRANIDKIDDEILMLLLKRLEFVKQIGAIKAKTAQTIYRPEREKQILDRLKSKIFKSCENFNIKADCSQNCADKNIQKAINKNKNELDPNMINKAIESMFYEIFALCRNVESPQKVAFLGPFGTYTHEAAKSRFGVLSSYLALSTIEAVFKEVSRGACEFGVVPIENNTEGAVNITLDCLKIYENAKIVAEIYLDIRHVLASFADDFSKIRRIYSHPQAYAQCRDFLNSHGLSQIEFIPTNSTALAASKASTDKMGAAICSRVAASLENLPILQNSIQDHSTNRTRFFVLARFKNAPSNADKTSILAYTKNKPGGLFELLGLFKNENINITKLQSRPTQSFKSMFYLDFQGHIDDENVCRAINNAKNNGHEIRFLGSYIDQNN
;
A
#
# COMPACT_ATOMS: atom_id res chain seq x y z
N MET A 1 18.19 4.27 -40.10
CA MET A 1 16.80 4.46 -39.67
C MET A 1 16.61 5.93 -39.33
N ASP A 2 15.71 6.61 -40.02
CA ASP A 2 15.37 7.99 -39.71
C ASP A 2 14.46 8.04 -38.45
N ILE A 3 14.50 9.15 -37.71
CA ILE A 3 13.68 9.38 -36.52
C ILE A 3 12.18 9.25 -36.79
N ASN A 4 11.75 9.62 -37.98
CA ASN A 4 10.35 9.52 -38.41
C ASN A 4 9.94 8.07 -38.65
N GLU A 5 10.83 7.24 -39.19
CA GLU A 5 10.61 5.82 -39.37
C GLU A 5 10.51 5.09 -37.97
N LEU A 6 11.36 5.48 -37.03
CA LEU A 6 11.28 4.97 -35.67
C LEU A 6 9.97 5.35 -34.96
N ARG A 7 9.52 6.61 -35.12
CA ARG A 7 8.24 7.08 -34.57
C ARG A 7 7.06 6.31 -35.18
N ALA A 8 7.05 6.14 -36.51
CA ALA A 8 6.00 5.35 -37.16
C ALA A 8 5.95 3.89 -36.74
N ASN A 9 7.08 3.32 -36.36
CA ASN A 9 7.11 1.96 -35.75
C ASN A 9 6.57 1.94 -34.32
N ILE A 10 6.84 2.99 -33.52
CA ILE A 10 6.26 3.14 -32.18
C ILE A 10 4.74 3.29 -32.29
N ASP A 11 4.24 4.13 -33.20
CA ASP A 11 2.80 4.33 -33.40
C ASP A 11 2.08 3.01 -33.72
N LYS A 12 2.66 2.14 -34.53
CA LYS A 12 2.10 0.80 -34.82
C LYS A 12 2.05 -0.08 -33.56
N ILE A 13 3.10 -0.04 -32.73
CA ILE A 13 3.13 -0.79 -31.47
C ILE A 13 2.07 -0.27 -30.52
N ASP A 14 1.87 1.05 -30.43
CA ASP A 14 0.86 1.67 -29.60
C ASP A 14 -0.56 1.26 -30.04
N ASP A 15 -0.83 1.18 -31.35
CA ASP A 15 -2.07 0.64 -31.89
C ASP A 15 -2.28 -0.84 -31.51
N GLU A 16 -1.24 -1.67 -31.59
CA GLU A 16 -1.31 -3.07 -31.16
C GLU A 16 -1.59 -3.20 -29.67
N ILE A 17 -0.94 -2.39 -28.82
CA ILE A 17 -1.19 -2.36 -27.37
C ILE A 17 -2.65 -1.99 -27.09
N LEU A 18 -3.19 -0.96 -27.75
CA LEU A 18 -4.58 -0.55 -27.62
C LEU A 18 -5.53 -1.70 -27.99
N MET A 19 -5.32 -2.34 -29.14
CA MET A 19 -6.16 -3.45 -29.59
C MET A 19 -6.11 -4.64 -28.63
N LEU A 20 -4.94 -4.97 -28.08
CA LEU A 20 -4.77 -6.04 -27.09
C LEU A 20 -5.48 -5.71 -25.77
N LEU A 21 -5.43 -4.47 -25.30
CA LEU A 21 -6.16 -4.01 -24.11
C LEU A 21 -7.68 -4.10 -24.33
N LEU A 22 -8.21 -3.65 -25.45
CA LEU A 22 -9.65 -3.76 -25.78
C LEU A 22 -10.10 -5.22 -25.82
N LYS A 23 -9.35 -6.10 -26.46
CA LYS A 23 -9.63 -7.53 -26.50
C LYS A 23 -9.60 -8.15 -25.09
N ARG A 24 -8.67 -7.73 -24.24
CA ARG A 24 -8.61 -8.17 -22.84
C ARG A 24 -9.86 -7.75 -22.07
N LEU A 25 -10.36 -6.52 -22.27
CA LEU A 25 -11.57 -6.01 -21.61
C LEU A 25 -12.83 -6.77 -22.07
N GLU A 26 -12.89 -7.21 -23.32
CA GLU A 26 -13.99 -8.05 -23.81
C GLU A 26 -14.04 -9.40 -23.08
N PHE A 27 -12.91 -10.09 -22.92
CA PHE A 27 -12.86 -11.30 -22.11
C PHE A 27 -13.21 -11.05 -20.63
N VAL A 28 -12.81 -9.91 -20.07
CA VAL A 28 -13.16 -9.54 -18.70
C VAL A 28 -14.69 -9.38 -18.54
N LYS A 29 -15.37 -8.74 -19.50
CA LYS A 29 -16.84 -8.66 -19.49
C LYS A 29 -17.50 -10.04 -19.47
N GLN A 30 -17.01 -10.98 -20.28
CA GLN A 30 -17.53 -12.35 -20.33
C GLN A 30 -17.31 -13.06 -18.98
N ILE A 31 -16.11 -12.92 -18.37
CA ILE A 31 -15.82 -13.45 -17.03
C ILE A 31 -16.75 -12.84 -15.98
N GLY A 32 -16.97 -11.52 -16.02
CA GLY A 32 -17.86 -10.81 -15.11
C GLY A 32 -19.30 -11.34 -15.20
N ALA A 33 -19.80 -11.60 -16.40
CA ALA A 33 -21.12 -12.19 -16.59
C ALA A 33 -21.26 -13.60 -16.00
N ILE A 34 -20.19 -14.41 -16.05
CA ILE A 34 -20.15 -15.74 -15.43
C ILE A 34 -20.10 -15.61 -13.90
N LYS A 35 -19.23 -14.76 -13.36
CA LYS A 35 -19.10 -14.53 -11.91
C LYS A 35 -20.39 -14.01 -11.29
N ALA A 36 -21.11 -13.13 -11.97
CA ALA A 36 -22.41 -12.62 -11.53
C ALA A 36 -23.44 -13.75 -11.34
N LYS A 37 -23.40 -14.80 -12.19
CA LYS A 37 -24.27 -15.97 -12.07
C LYS A 37 -23.85 -16.92 -10.95
N THR A 38 -22.57 -16.95 -10.58
CA THR A 38 -21.98 -17.90 -9.61
C THR A 38 -21.66 -17.28 -8.26
N ALA A 39 -22.03 -16.00 -8.04
CA ALA A 39 -21.75 -15.23 -6.82
C ALA A 39 -20.25 -15.23 -6.40
N GLN A 40 -19.35 -15.34 -7.36
CA GLN A 40 -17.90 -15.32 -7.11
C GLN A 40 -17.39 -13.89 -6.90
N THR A 41 -16.36 -13.74 -6.05
CA THR A 41 -15.72 -12.45 -5.80
C THR A 41 -15.00 -11.92 -7.03
N ILE A 42 -15.14 -10.62 -7.30
CA ILE A 42 -14.47 -9.95 -8.42
C ILE A 42 -12.99 -9.72 -8.11
N TYR A 43 -12.68 -9.28 -6.89
CA TYR A 43 -11.32 -9.05 -6.44
C TYR A 43 -10.63 -10.37 -6.10
N ARG A 44 -9.58 -10.71 -6.84
CA ARG A 44 -8.83 -11.95 -6.71
C ARG A 44 -7.32 -11.64 -6.70
N PRO A 45 -6.79 -11.21 -5.56
CA PRO A 45 -5.38 -10.80 -5.43
C PRO A 45 -4.42 -11.94 -5.78
N GLU A 46 -4.79 -13.20 -5.49
CA GLU A 46 -4.01 -14.38 -5.86
C GLU A 46 -3.82 -14.51 -7.38
N ARG A 47 -4.86 -14.17 -8.16
CA ARG A 47 -4.79 -14.19 -9.62
C ARG A 47 -3.96 -13.04 -10.17
N GLU A 48 -4.09 -11.86 -9.59
CA GLU A 48 -3.27 -10.70 -9.95
C GLU A 48 -1.79 -10.98 -9.71
N LYS A 49 -1.44 -11.57 -8.56
CA LYS A 49 -0.07 -12.00 -8.24
C LYS A 49 0.46 -13.00 -9.27
N GLN A 50 -0.30 -14.06 -9.58
CA GLN A 50 0.10 -15.05 -10.61
C GLN A 50 0.41 -14.39 -11.97
N ILE A 51 -0.38 -13.39 -12.37
CA ILE A 51 -0.14 -12.66 -13.62
C ILE A 51 1.15 -11.87 -13.53
N LEU A 52 1.38 -11.13 -12.45
CA LEU A 52 2.60 -10.34 -12.24
C LEU A 52 3.85 -11.22 -12.20
N ASP A 53 3.83 -12.32 -11.46
CA ASP A 53 4.95 -13.26 -11.34
C ASP A 53 5.30 -13.86 -12.72
N ARG A 54 4.29 -14.26 -13.51
CA ARG A 54 4.47 -14.74 -14.88
C ARG A 54 5.10 -13.67 -15.79
N LEU A 55 4.68 -12.40 -15.65
CA LEU A 55 5.22 -11.30 -16.46
C LEU A 55 6.65 -10.98 -16.06
N LYS A 56 6.95 -10.92 -14.77
CA LYS A 56 8.32 -10.72 -14.26
C LYS A 56 9.27 -11.80 -14.80
N SER A 57 8.87 -13.07 -14.78
CA SER A 57 9.68 -14.16 -15.33
C SER A 57 9.94 -14.04 -16.85
N LYS A 58 8.98 -13.47 -17.60
CA LYS A 58 9.17 -13.20 -19.04
C LYS A 58 10.12 -12.02 -19.29
N ILE A 59 10.05 -10.97 -18.48
CA ILE A 59 10.95 -9.81 -18.60
C ILE A 59 12.40 -10.26 -18.45
N PHE A 60 12.74 -11.05 -17.41
CA PHE A 60 14.09 -11.55 -17.21
C PHE A 60 14.60 -12.32 -18.43
N LYS A 61 13.79 -13.24 -19.00
CA LYS A 61 14.15 -13.99 -20.22
C LYS A 61 14.29 -13.08 -21.46
N SER A 62 13.50 -12.00 -21.55
CA SER A 62 13.57 -11.06 -22.68
C SER A 62 14.74 -10.08 -22.55
N CYS A 63 15.12 -9.69 -21.33
CA CYS A 63 16.29 -8.84 -21.09
C CYS A 63 17.59 -9.54 -21.56
N GLU A 64 17.71 -10.85 -21.44
CA GLU A 64 18.82 -11.61 -22.02
C GLU A 64 18.89 -11.46 -23.55
N ASN A 65 17.76 -11.43 -24.24
CA ASN A 65 17.68 -11.28 -25.69
C ASN A 65 17.94 -9.84 -26.19
N PHE A 66 17.69 -8.82 -25.34
CA PHE A 66 17.90 -7.41 -25.68
C PHE A 66 19.26 -6.87 -25.19
N ASN A 67 20.20 -7.72 -24.75
CA ASN A 67 21.50 -7.33 -24.15
C ASN A 67 21.36 -6.37 -22.95
N ILE A 68 20.24 -6.40 -22.23
CA ILE A 68 20.04 -5.67 -20.98
C ILE A 68 20.67 -6.55 -19.89
N LYS A 69 21.86 -6.19 -19.42
CA LYS A 69 22.56 -6.93 -18.33
C LYS A 69 21.75 -6.81 -17.04
N ALA A 70 21.14 -7.90 -16.61
CA ALA A 70 20.59 -8.03 -15.28
C ALA A 70 21.74 -8.23 -14.29
N ASP A 71 21.94 -7.25 -13.41
CA ASP A 71 22.90 -7.39 -12.29
C ASP A 71 22.26 -8.27 -11.21
N CYS A 72 22.54 -9.58 -11.25
CA CYS A 72 22.05 -10.59 -10.31
C CYS A 72 22.88 -10.67 -9.04
N SER A 73 23.46 -9.59 -8.54
CA SER A 73 24.31 -9.65 -7.35
C SER A 73 23.77 -8.80 -6.19
N GLN A 74 22.95 -9.43 -5.35
CA GLN A 74 22.65 -8.93 -4.00
C GLN A 74 23.84 -9.08 -3.02
N ASN A 75 25.04 -9.47 -3.47
CA ASN A 75 26.20 -9.67 -2.61
C ASN A 75 27.55 -9.32 -3.31
N CYS A 76 27.79 -8.04 -3.62
CA CYS A 76 29.14 -7.58 -3.94
C CYS A 76 29.49 -6.35 -3.11
N ALA A 77 30.36 -6.58 -2.10
CA ALA A 77 30.87 -5.59 -1.16
C ALA A 77 32.00 -4.71 -1.73
N ASP A 78 32.10 -4.49 -3.05
CA ASP A 78 33.19 -3.72 -3.64
C ASP A 78 32.71 -2.40 -4.24
N LYS A 79 32.91 -1.31 -3.47
CA LYS A 79 32.51 0.07 -3.80
C LYS A 79 33.19 0.65 -5.04
N ASN A 80 34.29 0.03 -5.53
CA ASN A 80 35.05 0.51 -6.69
C ASN A 80 34.46 0.01 -8.02
N ILE A 81 33.76 -1.12 -8.01
CA ILE A 81 33.06 -1.66 -9.20
C ILE A 81 31.79 -0.85 -9.48
N GLN A 82 31.08 -0.39 -8.46
CA GLN A 82 29.89 0.46 -8.60
C GLN A 82 30.16 1.82 -9.26
N LYS A 83 31.37 2.38 -9.13
CA LYS A 83 31.77 3.63 -9.81
C LYS A 83 32.09 3.45 -11.30
N ALA A 84 32.47 2.25 -11.73
CA ALA A 84 32.77 1.95 -13.13
C ALA A 84 31.50 1.66 -13.94
N ILE A 85 30.45 1.11 -13.31
CA ILE A 85 29.18 0.73 -13.95
C ILE A 85 28.31 1.98 -14.24
N ASN A 86 28.47 3.06 -13.49
CA ASN A 86 27.69 4.31 -13.67
C ASN A 86 28.13 5.18 -14.88
N LYS A 87 28.98 4.71 -15.77
CA LYS A 87 29.43 5.48 -16.94
C LYS A 87 28.57 5.33 -18.20
N ASN A 88 27.71 4.31 -18.29
CA ASN A 88 26.79 4.15 -19.43
C ASN A 88 25.35 4.49 -19.02
N LYS A 89 24.96 5.75 -19.17
CA LYS A 89 23.64 6.32 -18.82
C LYS A 89 22.46 5.80 -19.69
N ASN A 90 22.65 4.81 -20.56
CA ASN A 90 21.64 4.34 -21.53
C ASN A 90 21.22 2.88 -21.32
N GLU A 91 21.65 2.21 -20.26
CA GLU A 91 21.15 0.85 -19.98
C GLU A 91 19.89 0.93 -19.11
N LEU A 92 18.80 0.33 -19.59
CA LEU A 92 17.53 0.20 -18.86
C LEU A 92 17.74 -0.75 -17.66
N ASP A 93 17.58 -0.27 -16.43
CA ASP A 93 17.62 -1.10 -15.22
C ASP A 93 16.43 -2.07 -15.22
N PRO A 94 16.64 -3.40 -15.23
CA PRO A 94 15.57 -4.39 -15.18
C PRO A 94 14.62 -4.21 -13.97
N ASN A 95 15.13 -3.76 -12.83
CA ASN A 95 14.32 -3.49 -11.64
C ASN A 95 13.40 -2.28 -11.84
N MET A 96 13.88 -1.26 -12.55
CA MET A 96 13.06 -0.10 -12.93
C MET A 96 11.96 -0.51 -13.89
N ILE A 97 12.28 -1.33 -14.91
CA ILE A 97 11.31 -1.86 -15.87
C ILE A 97 10.25 -2.71 -15.16
N ASN A 98 10.66 -3.61 -14.26
CA ASN A 98 9.75 -4.44 -13.48
C ASN A 98 8.76 -3.60 -12.66
N LYS A 99 9.26 -2.58 -11.95
CA LYS A 99 8.40 -1.67 -11.18
C LYS A 99 7.43 -0.89 -12.06
N ALA A 100 7.88 -0.40 -13.21
CA ALA A 100 7.04 0.33 -14.15
C ALA A 100 5.92 -0.57 -14.71
N ILE A 101 6.26 -1.79 -15.16
CA ILE A 101 5.29 -2.75 -15.66
C ILE A 101 4.30 -3.17 -14.59
N GLU A 102 4.78 -3.42 -13.36
CA GLU A 102 3.92 -3.73 -12.22
C GLU A 102 2.89 -2.61 -11.98
N SER A 103 3.31 -1.35 -11.99
CA SER A 103 2.43 -0.20 -11.82
C SER A 103 1.39 -0.10 -12.95
N MET A 104 1.80 -0.31 -14.21
CA MET A 104 0.90 -0.34 -15.37
C MET A 104 -0.14 -1.46 -15.24
N PHE A 105 0.28 -2.65 -14.81
CA PHE A 105 -0.64 -3.78 -14.63
C PHE A 105 -1.61 -3.59 -13.47
N TYR A 106 -1.25 -2.89 -12.40
CA TYR A 106 -2.20 -2.53 -11.34
C TYR A 106 -3.32 -1.62 -11.90
N GLU A 107 -3.01 -0.66 -12.77
CA GLU A 107 -4.06 0.14 -13.44
C GLU A 107 -4.92 -0.70 -14.39
N ILE A 108 -4.32 -1.62 -15.15
CA ILE A 108 -5.07 -2.55 -16.00
C ILE A 108 -5.99 -3.46 -15.16
N PHE A 109 -5.54 -3.96 -14.00
CA PHE A 109 -6.38 -4.75 -13.10
C PHE A 109 -7.51 -3.91 -12.53
N ALA A 110 -7.22 -2.68 -12.12
CA ALA A 110 -8.22 -1.75 -11.62
C ALA A 110 -9.30 -1.44 -12.68
N LEU A 111 -8.89 -1.13 -13.92
CA LEU A 111 -9.79 -0.96 -15.05
C LEU A 111 -10.68 -2.20 -15.25
N CYS A 112 -10.09 -3.39 -15.23
CA CYS A 112 -10.84 -4.64 -15.43
C CYS A 112 -11.84 -4.90 -14.32
N ARG A 113 -11.48 -4.69 -13.05
CA ARG A 113 -12.41 -4.82 -11.93
C ARG A 113 -13.58 -3.85 -12.05
N ASN A 114 -13.33 -2.60 -12.44
CA ASN A 114 -14.38 -1.60 -12.61
C ASN A 114 -15.29 -1.89 -13.81
N VAL A 115 -14.78 -2.56 -14.85
CA VAL A 115 -15.60 -3.07 -15.98
C VAL A 115 -16.48 -4.26 -15.58
N GLU A 116 -15.98 -5.14 -14.67
CA GLU A 116 -16.79 -6.22 -14.11
C GLU A 116 -17.89 -5.69 -13.16
N SER A 117 -17.53 -4.76 -12.27
CA SER A 117 -18.44 -4.05 -11.37
C SER A 117 -17.77 -2.79 -10.83
N PRO A 118 -18.44 -1.62 -10.83
CA PRO A 118 -17.91 -0.40 -10.26
C PRO A 118 -17.46 -0.61 -8.81
N GLN A 119 -16.20 -0.26 -8.53
CA GLN A 119 -15.62 -0.44 -7.19
C GLN A 119 -15.78 0.82 -6.36
N LYS A 120 -16.42 0.72 -5.20
CA LYS A 120 -16.55 1.82 -4.24
C LYS A 120 -15.62 1.58 -3.05
N VAL A 121 -14.67 2.49 -2.85
CA VAL A 121 -13.58 2.37 -1.88
C VAL A 121 -13.69 3.48 -0.83
N ALA A 122 -14.00 3.12 0.42
CA ALA A 122 -13.92 4.04 1.55
C ALA A 122 -12.48 4.19 2.02
N PHE A 123 -12.06 5.37 2.43
CA PHE A 123 -10.73 5.58 2.98
C PHE A 123 -10.73 6.69 4.04
N LEU A 124 -9.70 6.69 4.91
CA LEU A 124 -9.49 7.78 5.86
C LEU A 124 -9.07 9.05 5.11
N GLY A 125 -10.00 9.99 5.02
CA GLY A 125 -9.85 11.27 4.33
C GLY A 125 -9.01 12.32 5.06
N PRO A 126 -8.96 13.49 4.49
CA PRO A 126 -9.55 13.96 3.23
C PRO A 126 -8.86 13.41 1.97
N PHE A 127 -9.34 13.79 0.78
CA PHE A 127 -8.62 13.55 -0.48
C PHE A 127 -7.21 14.17 -0.41
N GLY A 128 -6.21 13.55 -1.05
CA GLY A 128 -4.82 14.00 -1.00
C GLY A 128 -4.01 13.46 0.19
N THR A 129 -4.61 12.73 1.13
CA THR A 129 -3.87 12.02 2.20
C THR A 129 -3.08 10.83 1.66
N TYR A 130 -2.11 10.33 2.43
CA TYR A 130 -1.39 9.10 2.10
C TYR A 130 -2.31 7.88 2.07
N THR A 131 -3.41 7.89 2.84
CA THR A 131 -4.44 6.83 2.74
C THR A 131 -5.16 6.89 1.39
N HIS A 132 -5.44 8.08 0.84
CA HIS A 132 -5.97 8.22 -0.51
C HIS A 132 -4.97 7.73 -1.56
N GLU A 133 -3.70 8.06 -1.41
CA GLU A 133 -2.62 7.60 -2.30
C GLU A 133 -2.51 6.07 -2.28
N ALA A 134 -2.51 5.45 -1.10
CA ALA A 134 -2.53 4.00 -0.94
C ALA A 134 -3.77 3.37 -1.58
N ALA A 135 -4.96 3.95 -1.40
CA ALA A 135 -6.18 3.47 -2.05
C ALA A 135 -6.06 3.55 -3.59
N LYS A 136 -5.58 4.67 -4.14
CA LYS A 136 -5.40 4.84 -5.59
C LYS A 136 -4.36 3.87 -6.17
N SER A 137 -3.26 3.62 -5.48
CA SER A 137 -2.23 2.69 -5.96
C SER A 137 -2.76 1.26 -6.15
N ARG A 138 -3.80 0.87 -5.40
CA ARG A 138 -4.39 -0.47 -5.46
C ARG A 138 -5.64 -0.56 -6.34
N PHE A 139 -6.48 0.47 -6.32
CA PHE A 139 -7.80 0.46 -6.97
C PHE A 139 -7.85 1.30 -8.24
N GLY A 140 -6.77 2.03 -8.58
CA GLY A 140 -6.62 2.83 -9.79
C GLY A 140 -7.49 4.09 -9.82
N VAL A 141 -7.42 4.80 -10.93
CA VAL A 141 -8.10 6.10 -11.07
C VAL A 141 -9.61 6.00 -11.33
N LEU A 142 -10.11 4.85 -11.80
CA LEU A 142 -11.51 4.67 -12.20
C LEU A 142 -12.44 4.25 -11.07
N SER A 143 -11.92 3.87 -9.90
CA SER A 143 -12.73 3.51 -8.76
C SER A 143 -13.41 4.73 -8.14
N SER A 144 -14.58 4.51 -7.55
CA SER A 144 -15.29 5.55 -6.80
C SER A 144 -14.75 5.63 -5.38
N TYR A 145 -14.23 6.79 -4.97
CA TYR A 145 -13.62 6.99 -3.67
C TYR A 145 -14.51 7.77 -2.72
N LEU A 146 -14.67 7.26 -1.50
CA LEU A 146 -15.43 7.90 -0.42
C LEU A 146 -14.47 8.27 0.72
N ALA A 147 -14.17 9.56 0.86
CA ALA A 147 -13.38 10.09 1.96
C ALA A 147 -14.23 10.17 3.23
N LEU A 148 -13.75 9.58 4.32
CA LEU A 148 -14.42 9.57 5.62
C LEU A 148 -13.52 10.18 6.69
N SER A 149 -14.12 10.82 7.68
CA SER A 149 -13.40 11.60 8.70
C SER A 149 -12.70 10.72 9.75
N THR A 150 -13.11 9.46 9.91
CA THR A 150 -12.57 8.56 10.94
C THR A 150 -12.34 7.16 10.41
N ILE A 151 -11.37 6.46 11.00
CA ILE A 151 -11.10 5.04 10.71
C ILE A 151 -12.34 4.19 11.00
N GLU A 152 -13.04 4.46 12.09
CA GLU A 152 -14.26 3.74 12.46
C GLU A 152 -15.35 3.87 11.39
N ALA A 153 -15.52 5.06 10.80
CA ALA A 153 -16.48 5.26 9.72
C ALA A 153 -16.16 4.39 8.50
N VAL A 154 -14.86 4.19 8.17
CA VAL A 154 -14.43 3.31 7.08
C VAL A 154 -14.85 1.86 7.37
N PHE A 155 -14.58 1.36 8.58
CA PHE A 155 -15.01 0.01 8.99
C PHE A 155 -16.54 -0.15 8.93
N LYS A 156 -17.29 0.85 9.36
CA LYS A 156 -18.75 0.85 9.34
C LYS A 156 -19.30 0.75 7.91
N GLU A 157 -18.76 1.55 6.97
CA GLU A 157 -19.19 1.54 5.57
C GLU A 157 -18.92 0.18 4.89
N VAL A 158 -17.76 -0.44 5.17
CA VAL A 158 -17.44 -1.77 4.67
C VAL A 158 -18.33 -2.84 5.31
N SER A 159 -18.46 -2.84 6.64
CA SER A 159 -19.24 -3.85 7.37
C SER A 159 -20.69 -3.90 6.96
N ARG A 160 -21.32 -2.74 6.67
CA ARG A 160 -22.70 -2.66 6.20
C ARG A 160 -22.86 -2.89 4.69
N GLY A 161 -21.73 -2.97 3.94
CA GLY A 161 -21.73 -3.20 2.50
C GLY A 161 -22.07 -1.98 1.65
N ALA A 162 -21.96 -0.79 2.20
CA ALA A 162 -22.14 0.46 1.45
C ALA A 162 -20.90 0.79 0.59
N CYS A 163 -19.76 0.24 0.96
CA CYS A 163 -18.54 0.21 0.16
C CYS A 163 -18.03 -1.23 0.07
N GLU A 164 -17.52 -1.62 -1.11
CA GLU A 164 -16.93 -2.93 -1.34
C GLU A 164 -15.62 -3.07 -0.58
N PHE A 165 -14.85 -1.97 -0.51
CA PHE A 165 -13.53 -1.94 0.11
C PHE A 165 -13.37 -0.76 1.06
N GLY A 166 -12.46 -0.92 2.01
CA GLY A 166 -11.98 0.14 2.89
C GLY A 166 -10.46 0.15 2.96
N VAL A 167 -9.85 1.34 3.01
CA VAL A 167 -8.41 1.48 3.20
C VAL A 167 -8.14 2.28 4.46
N VAL A 168 -7.37 1.71 5.38
CA VAL A 168 -7.03 2.31 6.68
C VAL A 168 -5.57 2.09 7.03
N PRO A 169 -4.88 3.05 7.68
CA PRO A 169 -3.53 2.84 8.18
C PRO A 169 -3.54 1.88 9.37
N ILE A 170 -2.54 0.99 9.46
CA ILE A 170 -2.37 0.08 10.60
C ILE A 170 -1.07 0.33 11.35
N GLU A 171 -0.03 0.77 10.65
CA GLU A 171 1.29 0.92 11.21
C GLU A 171 2.14 1.90 10.41
N ASN A 172 2.93 2.70 11.10
CA ASN A 172 4.00 3.49 10.52
C ASN A 172 5.31 3.11 11.23
N ASN A 173 6.40 2.95 10.49
CA ASN A 173 7.68 2.48 11.07
C ASN A 173 8.36 3.48 12.00
N THR A 174 7.94 4.75 11.99
CA THR A 174 8.43 5.79 12.92
C THR A 174 7.53 6.00 14.14
N GLU A 175 6.22 5.73 14.01
CA GLU A 175 5.21 6.00 15.06
C GLU A 175 4.63 4.75 15.68
N GLY A 176 4.86 3.60 15.05
CA GLY A 176 4.29 2.35 15.50
C GLY A 176 2.85 2.14 15.02
N ALA A 177 2.10 1.37 15.80
CA ALA A 177 0.78 0.92 15.40
C ALA A 177 -0.32 1.96 15.58
N VAL A 178 -1.27 1.96 14.64
CA VAL A 178 -2.50 2.77 14.70
C VAL A 178 -3.53 2.03 15.57
N ASN A 179 -3.56 2.36 16.84
CA ASN A 179 -4.36 1.68 17.84
C ASN A 179 -5.86 1.64 17.53
N ILE A 180 -6.42 2.71 16.96
CA ILE A 180 -7.83 2.79 16.56
C ILE A 180 -8.17 1.71 15.52
N THR A 181 -7.28 1.42 14.58
CA THR A 181 -7.49 0.36 13.59
C THR A 181 -7.57 -1.02 14.25
N LEU A 182 -6.68 -1.30 15.23
CA LEU A 182 -6.72 -2.54 16.01
C LEU A 182 -8.01 -2.69 16.81
N ASP A 183 -8.49 -1.58 17.41
CA ASP A 183 -9.74 -1.58 18.17
C ASP A 183 -10.96 -1.80 17.24
N CYS A 184 -10.97 -1.19 16.05
CA CYS A 184 -12.01 -1.42 15.05
C CYS A 184 -12.02 -2.86 14.52
N LEU A 185 -10.86 -3.49 14.30
CA LEU A 185 -10.76 -4.90 13.92
C LEU A 185 -11.40 -5.84 14.96
N LYS A 186 -11.40 -5.42 16.23
CA LYS A 186 -12.09 -6.14 17.29
C LYS A 186 -13.62 -5.98 17.22
N ILE A 187 -14.12 -4.81 16.78
CA ILE A 187 -15.56 -4.48 16.81
C ILE A 187 -16.27 -4.98 15.56
N TYR A 188 -15.69 -4.73 14.40
CA TYR A 188 -16.32 -4.95 13.10
C TYR A 188 -15.97 -6.31 12.50
N GLU A 189 -16.69 -7.36 12.93
CA GLU A 189 -16.40 -8.76 12.56
C GLU A 189 -16.55 -9.06 11.07
N ASN A 190 -17.45 -8.36 10.38
CA ASN A 190 -17.69 -8.55 8.95
C ASN A 190 -16.62 -7.92 8.06
N ALA A 191 -15.81 -6.99 8.58
CA ALA A 191 -14.71 -6.39 7.84
C ALA A 191 -13.45 -7.27 8.02
N LYS A 192 -13.03 -7.93 6.93
CA LYS A 192 -11.84 -8.78 6.87
C LYS A 192 -10.71 -8.07 6.17
N ILE A 193 -9.47 -8.34 6.57
CA ILE A 193 -8.28 -7.87 5.88
C ILE A 193 -8.10 -8.75 4.64
N VAL A 194 -8.14 -8.15 3.44
CA VAL A 194 -8.00 -8.85 2.17
C VAL A 194 -6.71 -8.49 1.42
N ALA A 195 -6.04 -7.42 1.82
CA ALA A 195 -4.71 -7.06 1.32
C ALA A 195 -4.01 -6.11 2.29
N GLU A 196 -2.71 -5.99 2.14
CA GLU A 196 -1.90 -4.93 2.73
C GLU A 196 -1.26 -4.08 1.62
N ILE A 197 -0.99 -2.81 1.93
CA ILE A 197 -0.31 -1.88 1.05
C ILE A 197 0.79 -1.23 1.87
N TYR A 198 2.01 -1.24 1.36
CA TYR A 198 3.12 -0.48 1.93
C TYR A 198 3.39 0.73 1.05
N LEU A 199 3.36 1.90 1.63
CA LEU A 199 3.62 3.17 0.95
C LEU A 199 4.80 3.88 1.60
N ASP A 200 5.78 4.23 0.80
CA ASP A 200 6.88 5.11 1.23
C ASP A 200 6.32 6.53 1.39
N ILE A 201 6.46 7.08 2.60
CA ILE A 201 5.98 8.42 2.90
C ILE A 201 7.03 9.43 2.46
N ARG A 202 6.72 10.17 1.39
CA ARG A 202 7.59 11.18 0.82
C ARG A 202 6.90 12.53 0.84
N HIS A 203 7.50 13.48 1.53
CA HIS A 203 7.01 14.84 1.60
C HIS A 203 7.60 15.68 0.48
N VAL A 204 6.79 16.59 -0.06
CA VAL A 204 7.22 17.62 -0.99
C VAL A 204 6.99 18.99 -0.38
N LEU A 205 7.80 19.97 -0.76
CA LEU A 205 7.51 21.38 -0.54
C LEU A 205 6.83 21.91 -1.79
N ALA A 206 5.59 22.35 -1.67
CA ALA A 206 4.78 22.85 -2.78
C ALA A 206 4.28 24.26 -2.47
N SER A 207 4.34 25.16 -3.47
CA SER A 207 3.97 26.58 -3.32
C SER A 207 3.75 27.21 -4.69
N PHE A 208 2.97 28.30 -4.73
CA PHE A 208 2.92 29.21 -5.88
C PHE A 208 4.07 30.23 -5.89
N ALA A 209 4.83 30.37 -4.81
CA ALA A 209 6.08 31.11 -4.84
C ALA A 209 7.09 30.39 -5.76
N ASP A 210 7.81 31.15 -6.58
CA ASP A 210 8.80 30.62 -7.54
C ASP A 210 10.20 30.43 -6.91
N ASP A 211 10.38 30.95 -5.67
CA ASP A 211 11.63 30.87 -4.92
C ASP A 211 11.36 30.76 -3.42
N PHE A 212 12.26 30.08 -2.70
CA PHE A 212 12.17 29.88 -1.24
C PHE A 212 12.19 31.19 -0.47
N SER A 213 12.92 32.22 -0.94
CA SER A 213 13.01 33.53 -0.28
C SER A 213 11.68 34.30 -0.24
N LYS A 214 10.72 33.93 -1.08
CA LYS A 214 9.39 34.55 -1.13
C LYS A 214 8.38 33.88 -0.19
N ILE A 215 8.70 32.72 0.36
CA ILE A 215 7.83 32.00 1.31
C ILE A 215 7.82 32.73 2.64
N ARG A 216 6.62 32.94 3.20
CA ARG A 216 6.40 33.60 4.49
C ARG A 216 5.66 32.72 5.50
N ARG A 217 4.96 31.69 5.04
CA ARG A 217 4.19 30.75 5.87
C ARG A 217 4.38 29.33 5.37
N ILE A 218 4.52 28.38 6.30
CA ILE A 218 4.61 26.95 6.00
C ILE A 218 3.44 26.25 6.67
N TYR A 219 2.55 25.71 5.86
CA TYR A 219 1.42 24.90 6.29
C TYR A 219 1.84 23.43 6.33
N SER A 220 1.62 22.75 7.44
CA SER A 220 1.90 21.30 7.54
C SER A 220 1.18 20.66 8.73
N HIS A 221 1.01 19.35 8.65
CA HIS A 221 0.78 18.56 9.86
C HIS A 221 2.04 18.63 10.73
N PRO A 222 1.91 18.80 12.08
CA PRO A 222 3.07 18.99 12.95
C PRO A 222 4.14 17.91 12.82
N GLN A 223 3.72 16.67 12.66
CA GLN A 223 4.59 15.55 12.45
C GLN A 223 5.36 15.62 11.12
N ALA A 224 4.71 15.91 9.99
CA ALA A 224 5.36 16.05 8.70
C ALA A 224 6.37 17.21 8.70
N TYR A 225 6.04 18.32 9.41
CA TYR A 225 6.98 19.42 9.65
C TYR A 225 8.22 18.96 10.43
N ALA A 226 8.01 18.19 11.51
CA ALA A 226 9.11 17.66 12.33
C ALA A 226 10.01 16.67 11.57
N GLN A 227 9.48 15.95 10.58
CA GLN A 227 10.21 15.02 9.74
C GLN A 227 11.00 15.69 8.60
N CYS A 228 10.91 17.01 8.44
CA CYS A 228 11.58 17.79 7.39
C CYS A 228 12.50 18.87 7.97
N ARG A 229 12.93 18.75 9.24
CA ARG A 229 13.69 19.79 9.95
C ARG A 229 15.04 20.10 9.31
N ASP A 230 15.77 19.09 8.88
CA ASP A 230 17.10 19.26 8.30
C ASP A 230 17.01 20.03 6.98
N PHE A 231 16.01 19.69 6.17
CA PHE A 231 15.73 20.42 4.93
C PHE A 231 15.34 21.88 5.22
N LEU A 232 14.44 22.13 6.15
CA LEU A 232 14.00 23.48 6.51
C LEU A 232 15.17 24.33 7.04
N ASN A 233 16.03 23.76 7.88
CA ASN A 233 17.21 24.44 8.43
C ASN A 233 18.22 24.79 7.33
N SER A 234 18.53 23.83 6.45
CA SER A 234 19.53 24.02 5.39
C SER A 234 19.13 25.05 4.33
N HIS A 235 17.81 25.33 4.19
CA HIS A 235 17.29 26.31 3.23
C HIS A 235 16.79 27.61 3.87
N GLY A 236 17.06 27.84 5.16
CA GLY A 236 16.66 29.05 5.87
C GLY A 236 15.14 29.19 6.11
N LEU A 237 14.40 28.08 5.98
CA LEU A 237 12.95 28.05 6.10
C LEU A 237 12.46 27.79 7.55
N SER A 238 13.37 27.44 8.46
CA SER A 238 13.05 27.14 9.86
C SER A 238 12.59 28.34 10.70
N GLN A 239 12.87 29.55 10.21
CA GLN A 239 12.46 30.82 10.87
C GLN A 239 11.14 31.36 10.33
N ILE A 240 10.56 30.71 9.32
CA ILE A 240 9.29 31.12 8.72
C ILE A 240 8.12 30.67 9.61
N GLU A 241 7.06 31.45 9.62
CA GLU A 241 5.84 31.14 10.39
C GLU A 241 5.30 29.76 10.05
N PHE A 242 5.26 28.87 11.05
CA PHE A 242 4.65 27.54 10.92
C PHE A 242 3.16 27.57 11.31
N ILE A 243 2.29 27.17 10.39
CA ILE A 243 0.84 27.07 10.61
C ILE A 243 0.43 25.61 10.62
N PRO A 244 0.10 25.04 11.78
CA PRO A 244 -0.28 23.64 11.90
C PRO A 244 -1.64 23.38 11.25
N THR A 245 -1.74 22.19 10.65
CA THR A 245 -2.97 21.66 10.04
C THR A 245 -3.22 20.23 10.48
N ASN A 246 -4.49 19.80 10.44
CA ASN A 246 -4.89 18.45 10.86
C ASN A 246 -4.48 17.35 9.87
N SER A 247 -4.04 17.70 8.66
CA SER A 247 -3.50 16.76 7.68
C SER A 247 -2.59 17.48 6.69
N THR A 248 -1.71 16.74 6.04
CA THR A 248 -0.86 17.23 4.95
C THR A 248 -1.68 17.63 3.71
N ALA A 249 -2.83 17.01 3.49
CA ALA A 249 -3.76 17.40 2.43
C ALA A 249 -4.40 18.78 2.71
N LEU A 250 -4.83 19.04 3.95
CA LEU A 250 -5.35 20.36 4.35
C LEU A 250 -4.25 21.44 4.26
N ALA A 251 -3.00 21.08 4.51
CA ALA A 251 -1.87 21.99 4.31
C ALA A 251 -1.76 22.45 2.85
N ALA A 252 -1.86 21.53 1.89
CA ALA A 252 -1.85 21.84 0.47
C ALA A 252 -3.03 22.77 0.10
N SER A 253 -4.24 22.45 0.58
CA SER A 253 -5.44 23.28 0.33
C SER A 253 -5.31 24.70 0.90
N LYS A 254 -4.72 24.88 2.09
CA LYS A 254 -4.45 26.23 2.62
C LYS A 254 -3.40 26.98 1.83
N ALA A 255 -2.31 26.30 1.45
CA ALA A 255 -1.24 26.92 0.66
C ALA A 255 -1.71 27.30 -0.76
N SER A 256 -2.69 26.60 -1.33
CA SER A 256 -3.23 26.90 -2.66
C SER A 256 -3.96 28.26 -2.72
N THR A 257 -4.42 28.78 -1.57
CA THR A 257 -5.07 30.09 -1.44
C THR A 257 -4.12 31.20 -0.97
N ASP A 258 -2.85 30.88 -0.69
CA ASP A 258 -1.85 31.81 -0.17
C ASP A 258 -0.62 31.88 -1.08
N LYS A 259 -0.47 32.95 -1.84
CA LYS A 259 0.64 33.16 -2.78
C LYS A 259 2.04 33.14 -2.14
N MET A 260 2.16 33.44 -0.85
CA MET A 260 3.39 33.41 -0.07
C MET A 260 3.44 32.23 0.89
N GLY A 261 2.46 31.33 0.80
CA GLY A 261 2.38 30.12 1.60
C GLY A 261 3.02 28.93 0.87
N ALA A 262 3.64 28.04 1.63
CA ALA A 262 4.11 26.74 1.16
C ALA A 262 3.49 25.62 1.97
N ALA A 263 3.27 24.47 1.36
CA ALA A 263 2.80 23.27 2.05
C ALA A 263 3.90 22.19 2.08
N ILE A 264 4.05 21.56 3.24
CA ILE A 264 4.70 20.25 3.33
C ILE A 264 3.58 19.22 3.22
N CYS A 265 3.53 18.51 2.10
CA CYS A 265 2.41 17.63 1.79
C CYS A 265 2.85 16.41 0.94
N SER A 266 1.89 15.54 0.57
CA SER A 266 2.11 14.50 -0.42
C SER A 266 2.09 15.09 -1.84
N ARG A 267 2.74 14.41 -2.79
CA ARG A 267 2.66 14.78 -4.23
C ARG A 267 1.21 14.78 -4.73
N VAL A 268 0.39 13.84 -4.26
CA VAL A 268 -1.02 13.73 -4.62
C VAL A 268 -1.81 14.95 -4.13
N ALA A 269 -1.55 15.42 -2.89
CA ALA A 269 -2.19 16.61 -2.35
C ALA A 269 -1.82 17.86 -3.16
N ALA A 270 -0.54 18.04 -3.46
CA ALA A 270 -0.08 19.16 -4.29
C ALA A 270 -0.74 19.14 -5.69
N SER A 271 -0.83 17.97 -6.31
CA SER A 271 -1.47 17.81 -7.63
C SER A 271 -2.97 18.13 -7.61
N LEU A 272 -3.70 17.71 -6.58
CA LEU A 272 -5.14 17.99 -6.44
C LEU A 272 -5.44 19.47 -6.30
N GLU A 273 -4.55 20.22 -5.67
CA GLU A 273 -4.66 21.66 -5.47
C GLU A 273 -3.96 22.47 -6.58
N ASN A 274 -3.45 21.80 -7.62
CA ASN A 274 -2.64 22.43 -8.70
C ASN A 274 -1.46 23.24 -8.16
N LEU A 275 -0.89 22.86 -7.04
CA LEU A 275 0.19 23.56 -6.36
C LEU A 275 1.54 23.10 -6.93
N PRO A 276 2.37 24.00 -7.50
CA PRO A 276 3.69 23.64 -8.04
C PRO A 276 4.58 23.05 -6.96
N ILE A 277 5.29 21.96 -7.28
CA ILE A 277 6.25 21.34 -6.39
C ILE A 277 7.60 22.03 -6.57
N LEU A 278 8.07 22.73 -5.54
CA LEU A 278 9.38 23.38 -5.52
C LEU A 278 10.50 22.39 -5.26
N GLN A 279 10.27 21.44 -4.33
CA GLN A 279 11.24 20.44 -3.96
C GLN A 279 10.60 19.11 -3.63
N ASN A 280 11.21 18.03 -4.11
CA ASN A 280 10.77 16.66 -3.86
C ASN A 280 11.57 16.02 -2.73
N SER A 281 10.94 15.08 -2.01
CA SER A 281 11.61 14.20 -1.04
C SER A 281 12.39 14.99 0.03
N ILE A 282 11.68 15.90 0.69
CA ILE A 282 12.27 16.82 1.69
C ILE A 282 12.37 16.23 3.10
N GLN A 283 11.88 15.01 3.32
CA GLN A 283 11.94 14.32 4.61
C GLN A 283 13.38 13.93 4.98
N ASP A 284 13.73 14.06 6.27
CA ASP A 284 15.07 13.80 6.81
C ASP A 284 15.46 12.31 6.72
N HIS A 285 14.47 11.40 6.84
CA HIS A 285 14.68 9.96 6.74
C HIS A 285 13.98 9.36 5.50
N SER A 286 14.77 8.70 4.65
CA SER A 286 14.26 8.06 3.41
C SER A 286 13.47 6.78 3.67
N THR A 287 13.50 6.24 4.89
CA THR A 287 12.92 4.93 5.25
C THR A 287 11.52 5.02 5.89
N ASN A 288 10.88 6.21 5.88
CA ASN A 288 9.53 6.36 6.43
C ASN A 288 8.51 5.62 5.57
N ARG A 289 7.90 4.57 6.13
CA ARG A 289 6.96 3.70 5.43
C ARG A 289 5.72 3.46 6.28
N THR A 290 4.56 3.57 5.66
CA THR A 290 3.27 3.26 6.31
C THR A 290 2.66 2.01 5.68
N ARG A 291 2.18 1.12 6.53
CA ARG A 291 1.40 -0.06 6.17
C ARG A 291 -0.08 0.26 6.31
N PHE A 292 -0.85 -0.05 5.27
CA PHE A 292 -2.30 0.10 5.24
C PHE A 292 -2.96 -1.27 5.06
N PHE A 293 -4.15 -1.44 5.63
CA PHE A 293 -5.00 -2.58 5.36
C PHE A 293 -6.07 -2.23 4.33
N VAL A 294 -6.34 -3.18 3.45
CA VAL A 294 -7.53 -3.21 2.60
C VAL A 294 -8.56 -4.12 3.26
N LEU A 295 -9.70 -3.57 3.54
CA LEU A 295 -10.83 -4.23 4.20
C LEU A 295 -11.91 -4.60 3.18
N ALA A 296 -12.53 -5.77 3.33
CA ALA A 296 -13.69 -6.20 2.55
C ALA A 296 -14.52 -7.22 3.37
N ARG A 297 -15.65 -7.67 2.82
CA ARG A 297 -16.56 -8.64 3.50
C ARG A 297 -16.40 -10.08 3.07
N PHE A 298 -15.30 -10.43 2.44
CA PHE A 298 -15.03 -11.79 1.98
C PHE A 298 -13.66 -12.27 2.50
N LYS A 299 -13.38 -13.55 2.31
CA LYS A 299 -12.10 -14.21 2.59
C LYS A 299 -11.42 -14.53 1.26
N ASN A 300 -10.11 -14.27 1.16
CA ASN A 300 -9.33 -14.67 -0.01
C ASN A 300 -9.14 -16.19 -0.07
N ALA A 301 -8.88 -16.69 -1.28
CA ALA A 301 -8.37 -18.03 -1.50
C ALA A 301 -6.84 -18.07 -1.24
N PRO A 302 -6.27 -19.25 -0.94
CA PRO A 302 -4.83 -19.41 -0.75
C PRO A 302 -4.00 -19.01 -1.97
N SER A 303 -2.84 -18.37 -1.74
CA SER A 303 -1.91 -17.92 -2.79
C SER A 303 -0.52 -18.55 -2.71
N ASN A 304 -0.24 -19.40 -1.73
CA ASN A 304 1.05 -19.99 -1.38
C ASN A 304 2.13 -18.98 -0.90
N ALA A 305 1.76 -17.71 -0.73
CA ALA A 305 2.63 -16.66 -0.17
C ALA A 305 1.79 -15.76 0.74
N ASP A 306 1.02 -16.40 1.61
CA ASP A 306 0.02 -15.71 2.42
C ASP A 306 0.58 -15.35 3.80
N LYS A 307 0.01 -14.29 4.34
CA LYS A 307 0.09 -13.86 5.72
C LYS A 307 -1.31 -13.87 6.32
N THR A 308 -1.44 -14.35 7.54
CA THR A 308 -2.70 -14.33 8.28
C THR A 308 -2.59 -13.43 9.49
N SER A 309 -3.62 -12.61 9.70
CA SER A 309 -3.80 -11.79 10.90
C SER A 309 -4.90 -12.36 11.77
N ILE A 310 -4.65 -12.40 13.08
CA ILE A 310 -5.61 -12.83 14.11
C ILE A 310 -5.62 -11.91 15.31
N LEU A 311 -6.71 -11.92 16.08
CA LEU A 311 -6.72 -11.54 17.49
C LEU A 311 -6.73 -12.80 18.35
N ALA A 312 -5.85 -12.85 19.34
CA ALA A 312 -5.78 -13.94 20.29
C ALA A 312 -5.99 -13.42 21.72
N TYR A 313 -6.88 -14.05 22.46
CA TYR A 313 -7.08 -13.79 23.88
C TYR A 313 -6.51 -14.97 24.67
N THR A 314 -5.48 -14.71 25.46
CA THR A 314 -4.85 -15.76 26.27
C THR A 314 -5.54 -15.90 27.62
N LYS A 315 -5.44 -17.10 28.20
CA LYS A 315 -5.76 -17.29 29.61
C LYS A 315 -4.88 -16.39 30.48
N ASN A 316 -5.48 -15.74 31.47
CA ASN A 316 -4.74 -14.92 32.44
C ASN A 316 -4.06 -15.82 33.48
N LYS A 317 -2.96 -16.47 33.07
CA LYS A 317 -2.10 -17.32 33.90
C LYS A 317 -0.62 -17.13 33.54
N PRO A 318 0.31 -17.39 34.45
CA PRO A 318 1.73 -17.39 34.12
C PRO A 318 2.01 -18.29 32.90
N GLY A 319 2.77 -17.78 31.93
CA GLY A 319 3.11 -18.53 30.72
C GLY A 319 2.02 -18.60 29.64
N GLY A 320 0.83 -17.98 29.80
CA GLY A 320 -0.26 -18.07 28.84
C GLY A 320 0.11 -17.60 27.40
N LEU A 321 0.88 -16.53 27.27
CA LEU A 321 1.39 -16.11 25.98
C LEU A 321 2.45 -17.08 25.43
N PHE A 322 3.34 -17.57 26.26
CA PHE A 322 4.37 -18.55 25.89
C PHE A 322 3.74 -19.84 25.36
N GLU A 323 2.70 -20.34 26.03
CA GLU A 323 1.91 -21.50 25.60
C GLU A 323 1.33 -21.26 24.19
N LEU A 324 0.68 -20.11 23.96
CA LEU A 324 0.13 -19.74 22.64
C LEU A 324 1.20 -19.72 21.56
N LEU A 325 2.33 -19.04 21.78
CA LEU A 325 3.42 -18.94 20.80
C LEU A 325 4.07 -20.32 20.55
N GLY A 326 4.15 -21.17 21.57
CA GLY A 326 4.64 -22.56 21.46
C GLY A 326 3.82 -23.40 20.49
N LEU A 327 2.49 -23.21 20.44
CA LEU A 327 1.61 -23.92 19.51
C LEU A 327 1.90 -23.57 18.03
N PHE A 328 2.19 -22.32 17.74
CA PHE A 328 2.59 -21.89 16.38
C PHE A 328 3.99 -22.42 16.04
N LYS A 329 4.94 -22.35 16.98
CA LYS A 329 6.29 -22.92 16.81
C LYS A 329 6.24 -24.39 16.46
N ASN A 330 5.43 -25.18 17.16
CA ASN A 330 5.32 -26.64 16.97
C ASN A 330 4.81 -27.01 15.57
N GLU A 331 4.05 -26.14 14.93
CA GLU A 331 3.57 -26.28 13.56
C GLU A 331 4.47 -25.59 12.52
N ASN A 332 5.68 -25.16 12.93
CA ASN A 332 6.67 -24.45 12.10
C ASN A 332 6.10 -23.18 11.45
N ILE A 333 5.26 -22.42 12.15
CA ILE A 333 4.66 -21.18 11.68
C ILE A 333 5.47 -20.00 12.18
N ASN A 334 5.95 -19.17 11.26
CA ASN A 334 6.70 -17.94 11.58
C ASN A 334 5.75 -16.80 11.92
N ILE A 335 5.81 -16.31 13.17
CA ILE A 335 5.07 -15.12 13.61
C ILE A 335 5.89 -13.89 13.23
N THR A 336 5.32 -13.04 12.37
CA THR A 336 6.00 -11.84 11.84
C THR A 336 5.67 -10.58 12.63
N LYS A 337 4.58 -10.58 13.40
CA LYS A 337 4.19 -9.47 14.27
C LYS A 337 3.45 -9.95 15.50
N LEU A 338 3.76 -9.33 16.64
CA LEU A 338 3.04 -9.50 17.89
C LEU A 338 2.85 -8.13 18.54
N GLN A 339 1.60 -7.79 18.86
CA GLN A 339 1.28 -6.57 19.58
C GLN A 339 0.23 -6.83 20.66
N SER A 340 0.54 -6.48 21.91
CA SER A 340 -0.40 -6.57 23.02
C SER A 340 -1.32 -5.37 23.08
N ARG A 341 -2.58 -5.61 23.47
CA ARG A 341 -3.58 -4.56 23.71
C ARG A 341 -4.35 -4.88 24.98
N PRO A 342 -4.49 -3.94 25.93
CA PRO A 342 -5.36 -4.13 27.08
C PRO A 342 -6.82 -4.22 26.62
N THR A 343 -7.59 -5.06 27.30
CA THR A 343 -9.05 -5.09 27.13
C THR A 343 -9.72 -4.43 28.34
N GLN A 344 -10.98 -4.02 28.19
CA GLN A 344 -11.77 -3.47 29.29
C GLN A 344 -11.92 -4.45 30.48
N SER A 345 -11.80 -5.77 30.23
CA SER A 345 -11.87 -6.82 31.24
C SER A 345 -10.51 -7.20 31.82
N PHE A 346 -9.47 -6.40 31.60
CA PHE A 346 -8.07 -6.69 31.99
C PHE A 346 -7.50 -8.00 31.44
N LYS A 347 -8.21 -8.67 30.50
CA LYS A 347 -7.65 -9.79 29.74
C LYS A 347 -6.66 -9.26 28.71
N SER A 348 -5.54 -9.96 28.53
CA SER A 348 -4.58 -9.61 27.47
C SER A 348 -5.11 -10.06 26.12
N MET A 349 -5.21 -9.12 25.20
CA MET A 349 -5.49 -9.36 23.80
C MET A 349 -4.21 -9.14 22.99
N PHE A 350 -3.91 -10.06 22.11
CA PHE A 350 -2.74 -10.00 21.23
C PHE A 350 -3.20 -9.95 19.77
N TYR A 351 -2.71 -8.98 19.05
CA TYR A 351 -2.74 -8.98 17.59
C TYR A 351 -1.51 -9.73 17.10
N LEU A 352 -1.69 -10.70 16.21
CA LEU A 352 -0.61 -11.47 15.60
C LEU A 352 -0.75 -11.48 14.09
N ASP A 353 0.39 -11.30 13.39
CA ASP A 353 0.57 -11.68 12.00
C ASP A 353 1.51 -12.88 11.92
N PHE A 354 1.20 -13.84 11.09
CA PHE A 354 2.05 -14.99 10.83
C PHE A 354 1.98 -15.44 9.36
N GLN A 355 3.01 -16.11 8.89
CA GLN A 355 3.08 -16.66 7.55
C GLN A 355 2.17 -17.88 7.41
N GLY A 356 1.52 -18.02 6.25
CA GLY A 356 0.57 -19.08 5.91
C GLY A 356 -0.88 -18.58 5.82
N HIS A 357 -1.68 -19.34 5.09
CA HIS A 357 -3.12 -19.09 4.93
C HIS A 357 -3.91 -19.79 6.04
N ILE A 358 -5.05 -19.23 6.43
CA ILE A 358 -5.89 -19.81 7.49
C ILE A 358 -6.37 -21.24 7.18
N ASP A 359 -6.44 -21.62 5.91
CA ASP A 359 -6.84 -22.96 5.46
C ASP A 359 -5.67 -23.93 5.28
N ASP A 360 -4.42 -23.50 5.49
CA ASP A 360 -3.26 -24.39 5.47
C ASP A 360 -3.35 -25.38 6.65
N GLU A 361 -3.02 -26.64 6.40
CA GLU A 361 -3.19 -27.71 7.39
C GLU A 361 -2.47 -27.43 8.71
N ASN A 362 -1.22 -26.95 8.64
CA ASN A 362 -0.44 -26.60 9.85
C ASN A 362 -1.05 -25.42 10.59
N VAL A 363 -1.57 -24.42 9.87
CA VAL A 363 -2.26 -23.26 10.49
C VAL A 363 -3.56 -23.70 11.14
N CYS A 364 -4.36 -24.55 10.46
CA CYS A 364 -5.56 -25.15 11.04
C CYS A 364 -5.27 -25.90 12.34
N ARG A 365 -4.18 -26.74 12.36
CA ARG A 365 -3.79 -27.47 13.58
C ARG A 365 -3.38 -26.52 14.69
N ALA A 366 -2.56 -25.50 14.42
CA ALA A 366 -2.14 -24.51 15.41
C ALA A 366 -3.35 -23.79 16.05
N ILE A 367 -4.28 -23.32 15.22
CA ILE A 367 -5.49 -22.61 15.67
C ILE A 367 -6.41 -23.52 16.48
N ASN A 368 -6.63 -24.77 16.05
CA ASN A 368 -7.46 -25.73 16.79
C ASN A 368 -6.81 -26.11 18.13
N ASN A 369 -5.50 -26.33 18.15
CA ASN A 369 -4.76 -26.59 19.37
C ASN A 369 -4.85 -25.39 20.34
N ALA A 370 -4.75 -24.16 19.83
CA ALA A 370 -4.91 -22.96 20.65
C ALA A 370 -6.29 -22.89 21.30
N LYS A 371 -7.36 -23.15 20.52
CA LYS A 371 -8.74 -23.18 21.03
C LYS A 371 -8.93 -24.29 22.08
N ASN A 372 -8.41 -25.50 21.82
CA ASN A 372 -8.49 -26.63 22.75
C ASN A 372 -7.75 -26.37 24.07
N ASN A 373 -6.66 -25.58 24.01
CA ASN A 373 -5.95 -25.12 25.22
C ASN A 373 -6.64 -23.93 25.90
N GLY A 374 -7.83 -23.50 25.38
CA GLY A 374 -8.69 -22.47 25.95
C GLY A 374 -8.25 -21.03 25.67
N HIS A 375 -7.47 -20.82 24.60
CA HIS A 375 -7.26 -19.52 24.00
C HIS A 375 -8.45 -19.20 23.06
N GLU A 376 -8.90 -17.96 23.06
CA GLU A 376 -9.90 -17.51 22.10
C GLU A 376 -9.19 -16.89 20.90
N ILE A 377 -9.47 -17.40 19.69
CA ILE A 377 -8.82 -16.94 18.45
C ILE A 377 -9.89 -16.39 17.51
N ARG A 378 -9.67 -15.17 17.05
CA ARG A 378 -10.52 -14.52 16.07
C ARG A 378 -9.73 -14.24 14.78
N PHE A 379 -10.23 -14.76 13.67
CA PHE A 379 -9.68 -14.55 12.34
C PHE A 379 -10.00 -13.15 11.84
N LEU A 380 -8.98 -12.41 11.41
CA LEU A 380 -9.10 -11.08 10.83
C LEU A 380 -8.99 -11.09 9.30
N GLY A 381 -8.15 -11.96 8.74
CA GLY A 381 -7.95 -12.10 7.29
C GLY A 381 -6.68 -12.86 6.95
N SER A 382 -6.70 -13.51 5.78
CA SER A 382 -5.51 -14.04 5.11
C SER A 382 -5.34 -13.31 3.79
N TYR A 383 -4.12 -12.88 3.48
CA TYR A 383 -3.80 -12.05 2.33
C TYR A 383 -2.34 -12.24 1.93
N ILE A 384 -2.01 -11.85 0.70
CA ILE A 384 -0.66 -11.99 0.16
C ILE A 384 0.33 -11.17 0.99
N ASP A 385 1.41 -11.81 1.46
CA ASP A 385 2.53 -11.14 2.10
C ASP A 385 3.34 -10.34 1.07
N GLN A 386 3.38 -9.03 1.21
CA GLN A 386 4.12 -8.15 0.30
C GLN A 386 5.61 -7.98 0.67
N ASN A 387 6.06 -8.62 1.74
CA ASN A 387 7.46 -8.62 2.14
C ASN A 387 8.21 -9.90 1.72
N ASN A 388 7.52 -10.84 1.05
CA ASN A 388 8.10 -12.05 0.46
C ASN A 388 8.29 -11.90 -1.04
#